data_35bdc310a95d0fda052a1b8a008611d5
#
_entry.id   35bdc310a95d0fda052a1b8a008611d5
#
_cell.length_a   1.000
_cell.length_b   1.000
_cell.length_c   1.000
_cell.angle_alpha   90.00
_cell.angle_beta   90.00
_cell.angle_gamma   90.00
#
_symmetry.space_group_name_H-M   'P 1'
#
loop_
_entity.id
_entity.type
_entity.pdbx_description
1 polymer ?
#
loop_
_entity_poly.entity_id
_entity_poly.type
_entity_poly.pdbx_seq_one_letter_code
_entity_poly.pdbx_strand_id
1 'polypeptide(L)'
;MPAPSPDLSQHTPMMAQYLGLKAQHPSILLLYRMGDFYELFYDDAERAARLLDLTLTTRGQSAGAPVVMAGVPAQALENYLARLVRLGESVAIAEQVGEVGAGKGPVAREVVRLVTPGTLTESALVGQQADSILLALHDAGRDRVGLAWLNLSSGEITLTETDHANLAHWLAQIPAQEWLLAEDLPARTEASWQALANQLGGTGQRITLTRCQPWWYAQAEGERKLCEQLQVQNLKGWDIAPSHAALPAVAALLAYAERTQGQTLAHVQQLKVLHTEDSVRIPWLTQRNLELTQTLRGETQPTLLSLLDTCQTAPGSRLLRQWLLAPPRQREIAQQRLQAIA
;
A
#
# COMPACT_ATOMS: atom_id res chain seq x y z
N MET A 1 -20.16 -15.05 1.71
CA MET A 1 -20.69 -15.38 3.04
C MET A 1 -19.59 -15.10 4.06
N PRO A 2 -19.81 -14.34 5.14
CA PRO A 2 -18.82 -14.24 6.19
C PRO A 2 -18.55 -15.63 6.76
N ALA A 3 -17.27 -15.94 7.00
CA ALA A 3 -16.88 -17.18 7.65
C ALA A 3 -17.62 -17.31 8.99
N PRO A 4 -18.06 -18.52 9.41
CA PRO A 4 -18.71 -18.71 10.70
C PRO A 4 -17.79 -18.20 11.80
N SER A 5 -18.35 -17.40 12.69
CA SER A 5 -17.61 -16.89 13.86
C SER A 5 -17.04 -18.08 14.63
N PRO A 6 -15.76 -18.12 14.96
CA PRO A 6 -15.19 -19.24 15.72
C PRO A 6 -15.93 -19.37 17.08
N ASP A 7 -16.18 -20.59 17.51
CA ASP A 7 -16.71 -20.83 18.85
C ASP A 7 -15.65 -20.48 19.90
N LEU A 8 -15.75 -19.29 20.44
CA LEU A 8 -14.78 -18.73 21.39
C LEU A 8 -15.01 -19.23 22.83
N SER A 9 -16.07 -19.98 23.10
CA SER A 9 -16.48 -20.41 24.45
C SER A 9 -15.48 -21.38 25.11
N GLN A 10 -14.70 -22.11 24.31
CA GLN A 10 -13.70 -23.08 24.78
C GLN A 10 -12.33 -22.48 25.02
N HIS A 11 -12.11 -21.21 24.59
CA HIS A 11 -10.86 -20.53 24.70
C HIS A 11 -10.70 -19.75 26.01
N THR A 12 -9.47 -19.57 26.47
CA THR A 12 -9.22 -18.65 27.57
C THR A 12 -9.66 -17.24 27.21
N PRO A 13 -10.06 -16.39 28.18
CA PRO A 13 -10.56 -15.03 27.88
C PRO A 13 -9.61 -14.19 27.01
N MET A 14 -8.31 -14.34 27.19
CA MET A 14 -7.29 -13.66 26.39
C MET A 14 -7.27 -14.19 24.93
N MET A 15 -7.29 -15.52 24.77
CA MET A 15 -7.32 -16.13 23.44
C MET A 15 -8.62 -15.86 22.70
N ALA A 16 -9.75 -15.83 23.41
CA ALA A 16 -11.03 -15.43 22.83
C ALA A 16 -10.98 -13.98 22.28
N GLN A 17 -10.36 -13.07 23.03
CA GLN A 17 -10.16 -11.69 22.58
C GLN A 17 -9.24 -11.62 21.34
N TYR A 18 -8.10 -12.32 21.36
CA TYR A 18 -7.17 -12.40 20.23
C TYR A 18 -7.86 -12.94 18.97
N LEU A 19 -8.53 -14.08 19.08
CA LEU A 19 -9.24 -14.72 17.96
C LEU A 19 -10.38 -13.88 17.42
N GLY A 20 -11.07 -13.12 18.29
CA GLY A 20 -12.10 -12.16 17.90
C GLY A 20 -11.53 -11.01 17.05
N LEU A 21 -10.37 -10.47 17.42
CA LEU A 21 -9.65 -9.46 16.62
C LEU A 21 -9.10 -10.08 15.32
N LYS A 22 -8.52 -11.28 15.39
CA LYS A 22 -8.01 -11.99 14.21
C LYS A 22 -9.10 -12.30 13.19
N ALA A 23 -10.30 -12.63 13.61
CA ALA A 23 -11.44 -12.87 12.71
C ALA A 23 -11.83 -11.62 11.88
N GLN A 24 -11.53 -10.42 12.38
CA GLN A 24 -11.74 -9.17 11.63
C GLN A 24 -10.62 -8.90 10.60
N HIS A 25 -9.46 -9.55 10.78
CA HIS A 25 -8.26 -9.38 9.96
C HIS A 25 -7.64 -10.74 9.60
N PRO A 26 -8.34 -11.64 8.90
CA PRO A 26 -7.95 -13.05 8.76
C PRO A 26 -6.60 -13.24 8.02
N SER A 27 -6.29 -12.40 7.04
CA SER A 27 -5.09 -12.47 6.21
C SER A 27 -3.91 -11.64 6.71
N ILE A 28 -4.13 -10.74 7.69
CA ILE A 28 -3.16 -9.78 8.21
C ILE A 28 -2.51 -10.34 9.48
N LEU A 29 -1.20 -10.22 9.63
CA LEU A 29 -0.50 -10.61 10.86
C LEU A 29 -0.96 -9.73 12.03
N LEU A 30 -1.39 -10.32 13.14
CA LEU A 30 -1.87 -9.59 14.31
C LEU A 30 -0.80 -9.55 15.40
N LEU A 31 -0.19 -8.40 15.58
CA LEU A 31 0.70 -8.09 16.69
C LEU A 31 -0.12 -7.62 17.90
N TYR A 32 -0.14 -8.43 18.94
CA TYR A 32 -0.99 -8.25 20.11
C TYR A 32 -0.17 -7.84 21.33
N ARG A 33 -0.40 -6.65 21.88
CA ARG A 33 0.38 -6.07 22.97
C ARG A 33 0.25 -6.88 24.26
N MET A 34 1.38 -7.32 24.78
CA MET A 34 1.50 -8.05 26.05
C MET A 34 2.68 -7.51 26.88
N GLY A 35 2.40 -6.49 27.71
CA GLY A 35 3.45 -5.81 28.46
C GLY A 35 4.50 -5.16 27.55
N ASP A 36 5.74 -5.57 27.66
CA ASP A 36 6.87 -5.05 26.87
C ASP A 36 7.07 -5.77 25.52
N PHE A 37 6.15 -6.67 25.15
CA PHE A 37 6.20 -7.42 23.91
C PHE A 37 4.93 -7.22 23.07
N TYR A 38 5.08 -7.45 21.76
CA TYR A 38 3.97 -7.80 20.87
C TYR A 38 4.08 -9.27 20.56
N GLU A 39 3.03 -10.00 20.86
CA GLU A 39 2.95 -11.44 20.68
C GLU A 39 2.06 -11.78 19.49
N LEU A 40 2.43 -12.82 18.76
CA LEU A 40 1.65 -13.45 17.69
C LEU A 40 1.34 -14.86 18.14
N PHE A 41 0.17 -15.38 17.73
CA PHE A 41 -0.27 -16.70 18.13
C PHE A 41 -0.65 -17.54 16.93
N TYR A 42 -0.60 -18.86 17.09
CA TYR A 42 -0.98 -19.88 16.11
C TYR A 42 -0.30 -19.67 14.74
N ASP A 43 -1.09 -19.67 13.66
CA ASP A 43 -0.59 -19.51 12.29
C ASP A 43 0.20 -18.22 12.09
N ASP A 44 -0.19 -17.13 12.75
CA ASP A 44 0.54 -15.87 12.69
C ASP A 44 1.92 -15.98 13.33
N ALA A 45 2.04 -16.71 14.44
CA ALA A 45 3.33 -16.96 15.07
C ALA A 45 4.26 -17.78 14.17
N GLU A 46 3.74 -18.85 13.57
CA GLU A 46 4.49 -19.70 12.66
C GLU A 46 4.93 -18.94 11.40
N ARG A 47 4.03 -18.12 10.84
CA ARG A 47 4.32 -17.27 9.69
C ARG A 47 5.38 -16.23 10.01
N ALA A 48 5.23 -15.50 11.12
CA ALA A 48 6.20 -14.48 11.54
C ALA A 48 7.57 -15.11 11.89
N ALA A 49 7.59 -16.28 12.54
CA ALA A 49 8.83 -16.98 12.86
C ALA A 49 9.63 -17.32 11.61
N ARG A 50 8.98 -17.82 10.55
CA ARG A 50 9.64 -18.11 9.27
C ARG A 50 10.16 -16.86 8.55
N LEU A 51 9.42 -15.75 8.62
CA LEU A 51 9.76 -14.52 7.92
C LEU A 51 10.84 -13.68 8.61
N LEU A 52 10.88 -13.74 9.94
CA LEU A 52 11.72 -12.88 10.77
C LEU A 52 12.81 -13.63 11.51
N ASP A 53 12.86 -14.96 11.39
CA ASP A 53 13.75 -15.85 12.16
C ASP A 53 13.54 -15.72 13.68
N LEU A 54 12.24 -15.76 14.09
CA LEU A 54 11.87 -15.70 15.50
C LEU A 54 11.79 -17.10 16.09
N THR A 55 12.12 -17.22 17.36
CA THR A 55 11.95 -18.46 18.12
C THR A 55 10.47 -18.70 18.42
N LEU A 56 9.94 -19.85 17.98
CA LEU A 56 8.62 -20.31 18.38
C LEU A 56 8.69 -20.90 19.79
N THR A 57 7.72 -20.51 20.62
CA THR A 57 7.54 -21.05 21.98
C THR A 57 6.10 -21.51 22.15
N THR A 58 5.83 -22.26 23.20
CA THR A 58 4.48 -22.66 23.59
C THR A 58 4.21 -22.20 25.01
N ARG A 59 3.05 -21.59 25.26
CA ARG A 59 2.68 -21.09 26.58
C ARG A 59 1.23 -21.44 26.91
N GLY A 60 1.05 -22.34 27.88
CA GLY A 60 -0.26 -22.73 28.31
C GLY A 60 -1.05 -23.53 27.27
N GLN A 61 -2.34 -23.71 27.55
CA GLN A 61 -3.29 -24.39 26.68
C GLN A 61 -4.55 -23.55 26.52
N SER A 62 -5.19 -23.63 25.34
CA SER A 62 -6.50 -23.04 25.06
C SER A 62 -7.28 -23.97 24.16
N ALA A 63 -8.55 -24.23 24.44
CA ALA A 63 -9.36 -25.23 23.77
C ALA A 63 -8.70 -26.63 23.69
N GLY A 64 -7.98 -27.03 24.74
CA GLY A 64 -7.34 -28.34 24.83
C GLY A 64 -6.03 -28.51 24.03
N ALA A 65 -5.56 -27.46 23.33
CA ALA A 65 -4.33 -27.50 22.55
C ALA A 65 -3.27 -26.51 23.12
N PRO A 66 -1.95 -26.79 22.96
CA PRO A 66 -0.91 -25.84 23.31
C PRO A 66 -1.02 -24.55 22.46
N VAL A 67 -0.78 -23.41 23.09
CA VAL A 67 -0.76 -22.12 22.39
C VAL A 67 0.64 -21.86 21.85
N VAL A 68 0.82 -22.02 20.55
CA VAL A 68 2.06 -21.67 19.84
C VAL A 68 2.13 -20.15 19.72
N MET A 69 3.29 -19.57 20.06
CA MET A 69 3.49 -18.13 20.04
C MET A 69 4.91 -17.73 19.62
N ALA A 70 5.03 -16.53 19.11
CA ALA A 70 6.27 -15.81 18.91
C ALA A 70 6.07 -14.37 19.37
N GLY A 71 7.15 -13.69 19.77
CA GLY A 71 7.07 -12.33 20.26
C GLY A 71 8.23 -11.46 19.81
N VAL A 72 7.94 -10.16 19.67
CA VAL A 72 8.93 -9.14 19.37
C VAL A 72 8.91 -8.08 20.47
N PRO A 73 10.08 -7.56 20.94
CA PRO A 73 10.12 -6.50 21.94
C PRO A 73 9.45 -5.23 21.40
N ALA A 74 8.66 -4.57 22.23
CA ALA A 74 7.95 -3.35 21.83
C ALA A 74 8.90 -2.23 21.38
N GLN A 75 10.07 -2.12 22.01
CA GLN A 75 11.10 -1.14 21.62
C GLN A 75 11.69 -1.39 20.24
N ALA A 76 11.62 -2.61 19.73
CA ALA A 76 12.13 -3.00 18.42
C ALA A 76 11.02 -3.13 17.35
N LEU A 77 9.76 -2.84 17.70
CA LEU A 77 8.59 -3.03 16.84
C LEU A 77 8.81 -2.49 15.42
N GLU A 78 9.26 -1.23 15.30
CA GLU A 78 9.40 -0.57 14.01
C GLU A 78 10.39 -1.29 13.09
N ASN A 79 11.48 -1.83 13.61
CA ASN A 79 12.43 -2.61 12.81
C ASN A 79 11.80 -3.90 12.26
N TYR A 80 10.97 -4.57 13.07
CA TYR A 80 10.25 -5.77 12.62
C TYR A 80 9.15 -5.45 11.61
N LEU A 81 8.41 -4.36 11.81
CA LEU A 81 7.43 -3.86 10.85
C LEU A 81 8.08 -3.55 9.50
N ALA A 82 9.23 -2.85 9.49
CA ALA A 82 9.96 -2.57 8.26
C ALA A 82 10.34 -3.85 7.50
N ARG A 83 10.78 -4.89 8.22
CA ARG A 83 11.12 -6.19 7.60
C ARG A 83 9.89 -6.89 7.04
N LEU A 84 8.78 -6.97 7.79
CA LEU A 84 7.53 -7.58 7.34
C LEU A 84 6.97 -6.90 6.11
N VAL A 85 6.90 -5.57 6.13
CA VAL A 85 6.38 -4.77 5.00
C VAL A 85 7.23 -4.95 3.75
N ARG A 86 8.57 -5.01 3.86
CA ARG A 86 9.46 -5.30 2.72
C ARG A 86 9.22 -6.69 2.13
N LEU A 87 8.77 -7.65 2.93
CA LEU A 87 8.38 -8.97 2.49
C LEU A 87 6.95 -9.02 1.91
N GLY A 88 6.27 -7.88 1.85
CA GLY A 88 4.91 -7.74 1.32
C GLY A 88 3.82 -8.12 2.33
N GLU A 89 4.15 -8.19 3.63
CA GLU A 89 3.21 -8.52 4.68
C GLU A 89 2.49 -7.28 5.21
N SER A 90 1.19 -7.44 5.49
CA SER A 90 0.40 -6.45 6.23
C SER A 90 0.29 -6.85 7.70
N VAL A 91 0.29 -5.86 8.58
CA VAL A 91 0.32 -6.06 10.03
C VAL A 91 -0.73 -5.22 10.71
N ALA A 92 -1.53 -5.83 11.59
CA ALA A 92 -2.44 -5.16 12.49
C ALA A 92 -1.78 -5.05 13.88
N ILE A 93 -1.79 -3.87 14.46
CA ILE A 93 -1.23 -3.60 15.79
C ILE A 93 -2.39 -3.42 16.76
N ALA A 94 -2.50 -4.32 17.73
CA ALA A 94 -3.49 -4.26 18.79
C ALA A 94 -2.85 -3.75 20.08
N GLU A 95 -3.36 -2.63 20.59
CA GLU A 95 -2.93 -1.99 21.84
C GLU A 95 -3.94 -2.21 22.95
N GLN A 96 -3.47 -2.10 24.18
CA GLN A 96 -4.29 -2.10 25.38
C GLN A 96 -5.11 -0.80 25.44
N VAL A 97 -6.42 -0.94 25.62
CA VAL A 97 -7.35 0.18 25.75
C VAL A 97 -8.00 0.15 27.13
N GLY A 98 -7.93 1.27 27.86
CA GLY A 98 -8.46 1.39 29.23
C GLY A 98 -7.41 1.25 30.33
N GLU A 99 -7.86 1.47 31.58
CA GLU A 99 -6.97 1.40 32.75
C GLU A 99 -6.71 -0.04 33.16
N VAL A 100 -5.43 -0.33 33.46
CA VAL A 100 -5.01 -1.63 33.98
C VAL A 100 -5.62 -1.86 35.36
N GLY A 101 -6.46 -2.89 35.51
CA GLY A 101 -7.06 -3.26 36.78
C GLY A 101 -8.51 -2.78 37.02
N ALA A 102 -9.15 -2.12 36.07
CA ALA A 102 -10.53 -1.63 36.21
C ALA A 102 -11.63 -2.73 36.14
N GLY A 103 -11.27 -4.01 35.87
CA GLY A 103 -12.23 -5.11 35.74
C GLY A 103 -11.68 -6.49 36.09
N LYS A 104 -12.59 -7.49 36.24
CA LYS A 104 -12.24 -8.91 36.55
C LYS A 104 -11.77 -9.74 35.34
N GLY A 105 -11.38 -9.11 34.21
CA GLY A 105 -10.97 -9.80 32.98
C GLY A 105 -9.63 -9.28 32.45
N PRO A 106 -9.13 -9.85 31.31
CA PRO A 106 -7.97 -9.29 30.63
C PRO A 106 -8.27 -7.86 30.17
N VAL A 107 -7.29 -6.97 30.24
CA VAL A 107 -7.41 -5.61 29.69
C VAL A 107 -7.89 -5.69 28.23
N ALA A 108 -8.87 -4.86 27.86
CA ALA A 108 -9.37 -4.81 26.50
C ALA A 108 -8.24 -4.38 25.52
N ARG A 109 -8.28 -4.91 24.31
CA ARG A 109 -7.35 -4.54 23.24
C ARG A 109 -8.12 -4.29 21.97
N GLU A 110 -7.67 -3.30 21.24
CA GLU A 110 -8.26 -2.91 19.96
C GLU A 110 -7.17 -2.74 18.93
N VAL A 111 -7.48 -2.98 17.66
CA VAL A 111 -6.56 -2.68 16.55
C VAL A 111 -6.53 -1.18 16.36
N VAL A 112 -5.41 -0.58 16.69
CA VAL A 112 -5.22 0.88 16.61
C VAL A 112 -4.51 1.32 15.34
N ARG A 113 -3.80 0.39 14.65
CA ARG A 113 -3.02 0.71 13.46
C ARG A 113 -2.96 -0.51 12.54
N LEU A 114 -3.14 -0.26 11.24
CA LEU A 114 -2.84 -1.21 10.17
C LEU A 114 -1.64 -0.70 9.38
N VAL A 115 -0.61 -1.52 9.29
CA VAL A 115 0.61 -1.19 8.53
C VAL A 115 0.65 -2.08 7.31
N THR A 116 0.65 -1.49 6.13
CA THR A 116 0.67 -2.21 4.85
C THR A 116 1.80 -1.69 3.96
N PRO A 117 2.21 -2.43 2.93
CA PRO A 117 3.29 -1.98 2.04
C PRO A 117 3.05 -0.62 1.39
N GLY A 118 1.79 -0.29 1.06
CA GLY A 118 1.41 0.97 0.42
C GLY A 118 1.10 2.12 1.38
N THR A 119 0.97 1.85 2.69
CA THR A 119 0.55 2.88 3.67
C THR A 119 1.58 3.18 4.76
N LEU A 120 2.83 2.83 4.52
CA LEU A 120 3.93 3.10 5.45
C LEU A 120 4.33 4.57 5.38
N THR A 121 4.22 5.32 6.48
CA THR A 121 4.48 6.77 6.52
C THR A 121 5.75 7.15 7.28
N GLU A 122 6.31 6.25 8.09
CA GLU A 122 7.45 6.58 8.92
C GLU A 122 8.76 6.57 8.14
N SER A 123 9.47 7.69 8.15
CA SER A 123 10.75 7.87 7.45
C SER A 123 11.85 6.90 7.88
N ALA A 124 11.76 6.35 9.10
CA ALA A 124 12.68 5.33 9.59
C ALA A 124 12.47 3.96 8.94
N LEU A 125 11.25 3.70 8.42
CA LEU A 125 10.82 2.44 7.84
C LEU A 125 10.89 2.47 6.31
N VAL A 126 10.67 3.64 5.71
CA VAL A 126 10.86 3.89 4.28
C VAL A 126 12.36 4.12 4.06
N GLY A 127 13.04 3.27 3.29
CA GLY A 127 14.43 3.52 2.91
C GLY A 127 14.56 4.93 2.30
N GLN A 128 15.69 5.60 2.47
CA GLN A 128 15.90 7.02 2.09
C GLN A 128 15.47 7.40 0.65
N GLN A 129 15.27 6.44 -0.24
CA GLN A 129 14.97 6.64 -1.67
C GLN A 129 13.61 6.08 -2.12
N ALA A 130 12.84 5.42 -1.25
CA ALA A 130 11.56 4.81 -1.63
C ALA A 130 10.38 5.61 -1.07
N ASP A 131 9.42 5.97 -1.92
CA ASP A 131 8.10 6.45 -1.48
C ASP A 131 7.20 5.27 -1.17
N SER A 132 6.33 5.42 -0.18
CA SER A 132 5.21 4.51 0.03
C SER A 132 4.07 4.96 -0.87
N ILE A 133 3.86 4.25 -1.97
CA ILE A 133 2.82 4.56 -2.94
C ILE A 133 1.76 3.45 -2.93
N LEU A 134 0.54 3.87 -2.66
CA LEU A 134 -0.66 3.06 -2.75
C LEU A 134 -1.35 3.32 -4.09
N LEU A 135 -1.66 2.29 -4.85
CA LEU A 135 -2.32 2.39 -6.15
C LEU A 135 -3.65 1.66 -6.12
N ALA A 136 -4.70 2.27 -6.61
CA ALA A 136 -5.98 1.63 -6.88
C ALA A 136 -6.24 1.54 -8.39
N LEU A 137 -6.74 0.38 -8.82
CA LEU A 137 -7.09 0.10 -10.21
C LEU A 137 -8.60 -0.14 -10.34
N HIS A 138 -9.21 0.40 -11.38
CA HIS A 138 -10.61 0.19 -11.70
C HIS A 138 -10.79 -0.16 -13.17
N ASP A 139 -11.39 -1.33 -13.45
CA ASP A 139 -11.80 -1.72 -14.80
C ASP A 139 -13.17 -1.11 -15.10
N ALA A 140 -13.19 -0.02 -15.85
CA ALA A 140 -14.42 0.67 -16.23
C ALA A 140 -15.14 0.01 -17.42
N GLY A 141 -14.62 -1.11 -17.94
CA GLY A 141 -15.12 -1.77 -19.14
C GLY A 141 -14.87 -0.96 -20.43
N ARG A 142 -15.23 -1.54 -21.57
CA ARG A 142 -15.03 -0.92 -22.89
C ARG A 142 -13.59 -0.44 -23.13
N ASP A 143 -12.62 -1.26 -22.72
CA ASP A 143 -11.19 -0.99 -22.84
C ASP A 143 -10.69 0.26 -22.08
N ARG A 144 -11.39 0.65 -21.00
CA ARG A 144 -11.01 1.79 -20.14
C ARG A 144 -10.62 1.32 -18.77
N VAL A 145 -9.46 1.75 -18.30
CA VAL A 145 -8.95 1.47 -16.96
C VAL A 145 -8.62 2.78 -16.24
N GLY A 146 -9.17 2.95 -15.07
CA GLY A 146 -8.87 4.08 -14.19
C GLY A 146 -7.75 3.72 -13.20
N LEU A 147 -6.77 4.59 -13.07
CA LEU A 147 -5.68 4.48 -12.12
C LEU A 147 -5.71 5.68 -11.17
N ALA A 148 -5.61 5.42 -9.89
CA ALA A 148 -5.44 6.45 -8.86
C ALA A 148 -4.36 6.00 -7.89
N TRP A 149 -3.39 6.86 -7.60
CA TRP A 149 -2.38 6.54 -6.61
C TRP A 149 -2.14 7.70 -5.65
N LEU A 150 -1.77 7.34 -4.45
CA LEU A 150 -1.52 8.24 -3.34
C LEU A 150 -0.09 8.04 -2.84
N ASN A 151 0.65 9.13 -2.81
CA ASN A 151 1.88 9.22 -2.03
C ASN A 151 1.53 9.80 -0.65
N LEU A 152 1.45 8.95 0.35
CA LEU A 152 1.09 9.37 1.71
C LEU A 152 2.11 10.33 2.33
N SER A 153 3.39 10.23 1.94
CA SER A 153 4.43 11.11 2.49
C SER A 153 4.34 12.55 1.97
N SER A 154 3.96 12.74 0.70
CA SER A 154 3.80 14.08 0.10
C SER A 154 2.37 14.61 0.18
N GLY A 155 1.37 13.76 0.43
CA GLY A 155 -0.03 14.12 0.39
C GLY A 155 -0.56 14.39 -1.03
N GLU A 156 0.08 13.81 -2.07
CA GLU A 156 -0.32 13.97 -3.48
C GLU A 156 -1.14 12.76 -3.95
N ILE A 157 -2.33 13.03 -4.47
CA ILE A 157 -3.13 12.07 -5.24
C ILE A 157 -2.87 12.34 -6.72
N THR A 158 -2.61 11.29 -7.47
CA THR A 158 -2.50 11.39 -8.93
C THR A 158 -3.50 10.47 -9.60
N LEU A 159 -4.13 10.95 -10.67
CA LEU A 159 -5.13 10.23 -11.47
C LEU A 159 -4.70 10.11 -12.91
N THR A 160 -5.07 9.03 -13.54
CA THR A 160 -5.04 8.88 -15.00
C THR A 160 -6.09 7.88 -15.47
N GLU A 161 -6.45 8.00 -16.75
CA GLU A 161 -7.26 7.02 -17.45
C GLU A 161 -6.45 6.45 -18.62
N THR A 162 -6.55 5.14 -18.82
CA THR A 162 -5.81 4.44 -19.87
C THR A 162 -6.65 3.29 -20.44
N ASP A 163 -6.16 2.63 -21.46
CA ASP A 163 -6.66 1.36 -21.99
C ASP A 163 -5.84 0.16 -21.49
N HIS A 164 -6.33 -1.06 -21.71
CA HIS A 164 -5.63 -2.27 -21.30
C HIS A 164 -4.28 -2.46 -22.03
N ALA A 165 -4.15 -1.98 -23.27
CA ALA A 165 -2.91 -2.09 -24.03
C ALA A 165 -1.77 -1.23 -23.45
N ASN A 166 -2.12 -0.08 -22.87
CA ASN A 166 -1.18 0.87 -22.29
C ASN A 166 -1.03 0.71 -20.76
N LEU A 167 -1.84 -0.14 -20.13
CA LEU A 167 -1.84 -0.34 -18.68
C LEU A 167 -0.45 -0.71 -18.13
N ALA A 168 0.24 -1.67 -18.77
CA ALA A 168 1.58 -2.10 -18.34
C ALA A 168 2.60 -0.95 -18.35
N HIS A 169 2.47 -0.03 -19.31
CA HIS A 169 3.34 1.16 -19.38
C HIS A 169 3.15 2.08 -18.17
N TRP A 170 1.89 2.38 -17.81
CA TRP A 170 1.59 3.21 -16.65
C TRP A 170 2.05 2.54 -15.34
N LEU A 171 1.72 1.26 -15.18
CA LEU A 171 2.09 0.52 -13.96
C LEU A 171 3.61 0.44 -13.76
N ALA A 172 4.39 0.37 -14.83
CA ALA A 172 5.86 0.38 -14.74
C ALA A 172 6.44 1.73 -14.27
N GLN A 173 5.72 2.83 -14.47
CA GLN A 173 6.14 4.16 -14.04
C GLN A 173 5.76 4.48 -12.58
N ILE A 174 4.72 3.81 -12.07
CA ILE A 174 4.20 4.03 -10.72
C ILE A 174 4.90 3.03 -9.77
N PRO A 175 5.83 3.46 -8.91
CA PRO A 175 6.57 2.56 -8.02
C PRO A 175 5.71 2.14 -6.81
N ALA A 176 4.49 1.68 -7.07
CA ALA A 176 3.56 1.28 -6.03
C ALA A 176 3.95 -0.08 -5.43
N GLN A 177 3.93 -0.18 -4.11
CA GLN A 177 4.19 -1.39 -3.36
C GLN A 177 2.91 -2.20 -3.12
N GLU A 178 1.77 -1.55 -3.21
CA GLU A 178 0.47 -2.16 -2.98
C GLU A 178 -0.57 -1.69 -4.00
N TRP A 179 -1.29 -2.64 -4.58
CA TRP A 179 -2.38 -2.37 -5.53
C TRP A 179 -3.71 -2.80 -4.93
N LEU A 180 -4.67 -1.90 -4.93
CA LEU A 180 -6.04 -2.14 -4.49
C LEU A 180 -6.89 -2.60 -5.69
N LEU A 181 -7.59 -3.70 -5.53
CA LEU A 181 -8.48 -4.31 -6.50
C LEU A 181 -9.85 -4.53 -5.89
N ALA A 182 -10.92 -4.39 -6.67
CA ALA A 182 -12.25 -4.75 -6.22
C ALA A 182 -12.37 -6.29 -6.07
N GLU A 183 -13.07 -6.77 -5.03
CA GLU A 183 -13.27 -8.20 -4.78
C GLU A 183 -14.11 -8.89 -5.86
N ASP A 184 -14.96 -8.14 -6.56
CA ASP A 184 -15.83 -8.62 -7.63
C ASP A 184 -15.23 -8.45 -9.03
N LEU A 185 -13.93 -8.14 -9.11
CA LEU A 185 -13.23 -8.03 -10.38
C LEU A 185 -13.32 -9.35 -11.18
N PRO A 186 -13.61 -9.29 -12.51
CA PRO A 186 -13.64 -10.50 -13.32
C PRO A 186 -12.35 -11.30 -13.24
N ALA A 187 -12.43 -12.60 -13.04
CA ALA A 187 -11.28 -13.47 -12.82
C ALA A 187 -10.19 -13.36 -13.91
N ARG A 188 -10.61 -13.10 -15.17
CA ARG A 188 -9.67 -12.89 -16.29
C ARG A 188 -8.86 -11.60 -16.11
N THR A 189 -9.52 -10.52 -15.72
CA THR A 189 -8.89 -9.21 -15.48
C THR A 189 -7.95 -9.33 -14.28
N GLU A 190 -8.42 -9.95 -13.18
CA GLU A 190 -7.60 -10.18 -12.00
C GLU A 190 -6.33 -10.99 -12.31
N ALA A 191 -6.46 -12.10 -13.05
CA ALA A 191 -5.31 -12.92 -13.45
C ALA A 191 -4.31 -12.12 -14.31
N SER A 192 -4.79 -11.27 -15.21
CA SER A 192 -3.96 -10.40 -16.03
C SER A 192 -3.19 -9.39 -15.17
N TRP A 193 -3.87 -8.72 -14.23
CA TRP A 193 -3.24 -7.74 -13.34
C TRP A 193 -2.29 -8.39 -12.34
N GLN A 194 -2.59 -9.58 -11.85
CA GLN A 194 -1.66 -10.39 -11.05
C GLN A 194 -0.39 -10.73 -11.83
N ALA A 195 -0.52 -11.11 -13.10
CA ALA A 195 0.64 -11.39 -13.95
C ALA A 195 1.51 -10.13 -14.15
N LEU A 196 0.89 -8.96 -14.36
CA LEU A 196 1.58 -7.67 -14.44
C LEU A 196 2.29 -7.33 -13.12
N ALA A 197 1.65 -7.52 -11.96
CA ALA A 197 2.26 -7.28 -10.66
C ALA A 197 3.50 -8.16 -10.45
N ASN A 198 3.42 -9.45 -10.79
CA ASN A 198 4.54 -10.37 -10.70
C ASN A 198 5.68 -9.98 -11.64
N GLN A 199 5.36 -9.50 -12.84
CA GLN A 199 6.34 -9.10 -13.84
C GLN A 199 7.05 -7.80 -13.48
N LEU A 200 6.32 -6.82 -12.92
CA LEU A 200 6.86 -5.51 -12.54
C LEU A 200 7.59 -5.53 -11.19
N GLY A 201 7.18 -6.40 -10.27
CA GLY A 201 7.82 -6.55 -8.95
C GLY A 201 9.27 -7.04 -8.99
N GLY A 202 9.71 -7.70 -10.07
CA GLY A 202 11.11 -8.13 -10.24
C GLY A 202 11.61 -9.10 -9.16
N THR A 203 12.94 -9.24 -9.04
CA THR A 203 13.59 -10.20 -8.12
C THR A 203 13.71 -9.69 -6.67
N GLY A 204 13.38 -8.45 -6.39
CA GLY A 204 13.64 -7.84 -5.06
C GLY A 204 12.46 -7.12 -4.40
N GLN A 205 11.39 -6.84 -5.13
CA GLN A 205 10.25 -6.10 -4.60
C GLN A 205 8.94 -6.77 -5.02
N ARG A 206 8.21 -7.31 -4.05
CA ARG A 206 6.89 -7.91 -4.29
C ARG A 206 5.83 -6.82 -4.24
N ILE A 207 5.01 -6.72 -5.29
CA ILE A 207 3.81 -5.89 -5.29
C ILE A 207 2.70 -6.69 -4.58
N THR A 208 2.15 -6.12 -3.52
CA THR A 208 1.04 -6.73 -2.78
C THR A 208 -0.28 -6.37 -3.43
N LEU A 209 -1.13 -7.37 -3.71
CA LEU A 209 -2.49 -7.14 -4.19
C LEU A 209 -3.46 -7.25 -3.03
N THR A 210 -4.19 -6.17 -2.76
CA THR A 210 -5.17 -6.08 -1.68
C THR A 210 -6.56 -5.97 -2.28
N ARG A 211 -7.45 -6.91 -1.88
CA ARG A 211 -8.84 -6.89 -2.31
C ARG A 211 -9.65 -5.99 -1.39
N CYS A 212 -10.41 -5.10 -2.01
CA CYS A 212 -11.29 -4.15 -1.35
C CYS A 212 -12.74 -4.44 -1.66
N GLN A 213 -13.61 -4.08 -0.75
CA GLN A 213 -15.05 -4.26 -0.90
C GLN A 213 -15.57 -3.52 -2.14
N PRO A 214 -16.45 -4.13 -2.98
CA PRO A 214 -16.88 -3.55 -4.24
C PRO A 214 -17.53 -2.16 -4.09
N TRP A 215 -18.23 -1.91 -3.00
CA TRP A 215 -18.88 -0.61 -2.77
C TRP A 215 -17.90 0.54 -2.49
N TRP A 216 -16.62 0.27 -2.23
CA TRP A 216 -15.60 1.31 -2.18
C TRP A 216 -15.27 1.88 -3.56
N TYR A 217 -15.58 1.12 -4.64
CA TYR A 217 -15.39 1.53 -6.03
C TYR A 217 -16.62 2.21 -6.64
N ALA A 218 -17.43 2.88 -5.81
CA ALA A 218 -18.61 3.58 -6.31
C ALA A 218 -18.24 4.90 -7.02
N GLN A 219 -18.71 5.08 -8.27
CA GLN A 219 -18.40 6.26 -9.10
C GLN A 219 -18.74 7.59 -8.42
N ALA A 220 -19.94 7.70 -7.84
CA ALA A 220 -20.39 8.93 -7.16
C ALA A 220 -19.57 9.25 -5.90
N GLU A 221 -19.07 8.22 -5.22
CA GLU A 221 -18.23 8.39 -4.03
C GLU A 221 -16.85 8.97 -4.36
N GLY A 222 -16.30 8.66 -5.54
CA GLY A 222 -15.00 9.17 -5.98
C GLY A 222 -14.97 10.69 -6.09
N GLU A 223 -15.97 11.27 -6.77
CA GLU A 223 -16.09 12.72 -6.88
C GLU A 223 -16.35 13.37 -5.52
N ARG A 224 -17.31 12.84 -4.75
CA ARG A 224 -17.66 13.35 -3.43
C ARG A 224 -16.47 13.38 -2.47
N LYS A 225 -15.80 12.22 -2.29
CA LYS A 225 -14.65 12.09 -1.39
C LYS A 225 -13.50 12.98 -1.81
N LEU A 226 -13.24 13.10 -3.12
CA LEU A 226 -12.17 13.96 -3.62
C LEU A 226 -12.48 15.43 -3.38
N CYS A 227 -13.73 15.88 -3.61
CA CYS A 227 -14.14 17.23 -3.29
C CYS A 227 -14.04 17.54 -1.79
N GLU A 228 -14.47 16.62 -0.94
CA GLU A 228 -14.35 16.74 0.52
C GLU A 228 -12.89 16.82 0.96
N GLN A 229 -12.03 15.92 0.42
CA GLN A 229 -10.61 15.88 0.74
C GLN A 229 -9.87 17.16 0.37
N LEU A 230 -10.15 17.70 -0.82
CA LEU A 230 -9.52 18.91 -1.33
C LEU A 230 -10.22 20.20 -0.88
N GLN A 231 -11.34 20.08 -0.16
CA GLN A 231 -12.19 21.21 0.29
C GLN A 231 -12.67 22.10 -0.86
N VAL A 232 -13.08 21.49 -1.97
CA VAL A 232 -13.61 22.16 -3.16
C VAL A 232 -15.04 21.75 -3.48
N GLN A 233 -15.76 22.59 -4.21
CA GLN A 233 -17.15 22.31 -4.59
C GLN A 233 -17.30 21.39 -5.79
N ASN A 234 -16.31 21.35 -6.68
CA ASN A 234 -16.30 20.49 -7.88
C ASN A 234 -14.89 20.32 -8.43
N LEU A 235 -14.72 19.37 -9.36
CA LEU A 235 -13.43 19.00 -9.95
C LEU A 235 -13.19 19.65 -11.33
N LYS A 236 -13.98 20.62 -11.74
CA LYS A 236 -13.85 21.26 -13.07
C LYS A 236 -12.50 21.92 -13.32
N GLY A 237 -11.86 22.43 -12.26
CA GLY A 237 -10.52 23.05 -12.36
C GLY A 237 -9.42 22.07 -12.79
N TRP A 238 -9.64 20.76 -12.64
CA TRP A 238 -8.73 19.71 -13.07
C TRP A 238 -9.17 18.99 -14.35
N ASP A 239 -10.23 19.47 -15.01
CA ASP A 239 -10.82 18.85 -16.20
C ASP A 239 -11.25 17.38 -16.00
N ILE A 240 -11.71 17.05 -14.80
CA ILE A 240 -12.20 15.71 -14.45
C ILE A 240 -13.70 15.65 -14.71
N ALA A 241 -14.09 14.87 -15.72
CA ALA A 241 -15.50 14.60 -15.98
C ALA A 241 -16.09 13.64 -14.93
N PRO A 242 -17.40 13.75 -14.59
CA PRO A 242 -18.06 12.82 -13.67
C PRO A 242 -18.00 11.35 -14.10
N SER A 243 -17.75 11.07 -15.39
CA SER A 243 -17.57 9.73 -15.97
C SER A 243 -16.11 9.28 -16.05
N HIS A 244 -15.17 9.99 -15.43
CA HIS A 244 -13.75 9.66 -15.48
C HIS A 244 -13.50 8.30 -14.80
N ALA A 245 -12.82 7.39 -15.52
CA ALA A 245 -12.66 5.99 -15.08
C ALA A 245 -11.87 5.82 -13.78
N ALA A 246 -11.06 6.81 -13.38
CA ALA A 246 -10.28 6.75 -12.14
C ALA A 246 -11.08 7.16 -10.90
N LEU A 247 -12.28 7.74 -10.99
CA LEU A 247 -13.04 8.16 -9.81
C LEU A 247 -13.39 7.00 -8.86
N PRO A 248 -13.84 5.82 -9.34
CA PRO A 248 -14.02 4.66 -8.45
C PRO A 248 -12.71 4.23 -7.77
N ALA A 249 -11.59 4.27 -8.50
CA ALA A 249 -10.29 3.96 -7.92
C ALA A 249 -9.90 4.96 -6.80
N VAL A 250 -10.20 6.26 -6.97
CA VAL A 250 -10.02 7.28 -5.92
C VAL A 250 -10.86 6.99 -4.69
N ALA A 251 -12.13 6.61 -4.87
CA ALA A 251 -13.02 6.29 -3.76
C ALA A 251 -12.43 5.16 -2.90
N ALA A 252 -11.97 4.08 -3.55
CA ALA A 252 -11.34 2.97 -2.86
C ALA A 252 -10.00 3.35 -2.22
N LEU A 253 -9.19 4.14 -2.92
CA LEU A 253 -7.89 4.63 -2.46
C LEU A 253 -8.01 5.41 -1.15
N LEU A 254 -8.90 6.40 -1.12
CA LEU A 254 -9.14 7.23 0.07
C LEU A 254 -9.76 6.41 1.21
N ALA A 255 -10.76 5.57 0.93
CA ALA A 255 -11.39 4.72 1.95
C ALA A 255 -10.37 3.75 2.59
N TYR A 256 -9.50 3.17 1.79
CA TYR A 256 -8.44 2.28 2.28
C TYR A 256 -7.40 3.01 3.10
N ALA A 257 -6.91 4.16 2.62
CA ALA A 257 -5.92 4.95 3.30
C ALA A 257 -6.45 5.48 4.65
N GLU A 258 -7.68 6.00 4.72
CA GLU A 258 -8.35 6.40 5.96
C GLU A 258 -8.44 5.24 6.96
N ARG A 259 -8.88 4.08 6.49
CA ARG A 259 -9.01 2.88 7.34
C ARG A 259 -7.67 2.40 7.89
N THR A 260 -6.62 2.41 7.09
CA THR A 260 -5.29 1.92 7.50
C THR A 260 -4.55 2.90 8.40
N GLN A 261 -4.74 4.21 8.19
CA GLN A 261 -4.15 5.24 9.04
C GLN A 261 -4.93 5.45 10.36
N GLY A 262 -6.19 5.02 10.44
CA GLY A 262 -7.04 5.22 11.61
C GLY A 262 -7.37 6.69 11.91
N GLN A 263 -7.11 7.59 10.94
CA GLN A 263 -7.31 9.03 11.07
C GLN A 263 -7.61 9.67 9.71
N THR A 264 -8.13 10.89 9.75
CA THR A 264 -8.37 11.68 8.55
C THR A 264 -7.04 12.05 7.88
N LEU A 265 -7.02 12.03 6.54
CA LEU A 265 -5.83 12.32 5.74
C LEU A 265 -5.66 13.84 5.51
N ALA A 266 -5.67 14.64 6.56
CA ALA A 266 -5.69 16.11 6.48
C ALA A 266 -4.54 16.72 5.66
N HIS A 267 -3.41 16.04 5.57
CA HIS A 267 -2.24 16.45 4.79
C HIS A 267 -2.36 16.18 3.29
N VAL A 268 -3.33 15.35 2.88
CA VAL A 268 -3.54 15.01 1.46
C VAL A 268 -4.37 16.11 0.81
N GLN A 269 -3.70 17.07 0.19
CA GLN A 269 -4.34 18.27 -0.37
C GLN A 269 -3.93 18.57 -1.82
N GLN A 270 -3.09 17.73 -2.40
CA GLN A 270 -2.61 17.92 -3.76
C GLN A 270 -3.25 16.89 -4.71
N LEU A 271 -3.75 17.40 -5.84
CA LEU A 271 -4.31 16.58 -6.90
C LEU A 271 -3.61 16.87 -8.23
N LYS A 272 -3.17 15.82 -8.88
CA LYS A 272 -2.58 15.85 -10.20
C LYS A 272 -3.34 14.92 -11.14
N VAL A 273 -3.65 15.41 -12.33
CA VAL A 273 -4.23 14.59 -13.40
C VAL A 273 -3.18 14.45 -14.48
N LEU A 274 -2.89 13.22 -14.89
CA LEU A 274 -1.96 12.94 -15.96
C LEU A 274 -2.73 12.51 -17.21
N HIS A 275 -2.37 13.13 -18.32
CA HIS A 275 -2.90 12.77 -19.62
C HIS A 275 -1.84 11.97 -20.41
N THR A 276 -2.31 11.00 -21.18
CA THR A 276 -1.43 10.10 -21.95
C THR A 276 -0.54 10.84 -22.95
N GLU A 277 -0.92 12.07 -23.31
CA GLU A 277 -0.22 12.88 -24.32
C GLU A 277 0.90 13.76 -23.76
N ASP A 278 1.04 13.88 -22.43
CA ASP A 278 1.96 14.82 -21.79
C ASP A 278 3.43 14.36 -21.85
N SER A 279 3.66 13.04 -21.94
CA SER A 279 5.01 12.48 -21.94
C SER A 279 5.34 11.66 -23.18
N VAL A 280 6.64 11.53 -23.46
CA VAL A 280 7.13 10.59 -24.48
C VAL A 280 6.96 9.17 -23.94
N ARG A 281 6.26 8.34 -24.69
CA ARG A 281 6.07 6.93 -24.34
C ARG A 281 7.34 6.14 -24.61
N ILE A 282 7.98 5.67 -23.57
CA ILE A 282 9.04 4.68 -23.64
C ILE A 282 8.45 3.37 -23.11
N PRO A 283 8.20 2.35 -23.97
CA PRO A 283 7.67 1.06 -23.49
C PRO A 283 8.50 0.52 -22.34
N TRP A 284 7.86 -0.09 -21.34
CA TRP A 284 8.55 -0.59 -20.14
C TRP A 284 9.67 -1.60 -20.47
N LEU A 285 9.48 -2.46 -21.48
CA LEU A 285 10.53 -3.34 -22.00
C LEU A 285 11.75 -2.56 -22.51
N THR A 286 11.51 -1.44 -23.17
CA THR A 286 12.59 -0.55 -23.65
C THR A 286 13.28 0.12 -22.46
N GLN A 287 12.53 0.60 -21.46
CA GLN A 287 13.10 1.17 -20.23
C GLN A 287 13.98 0.15 -19.50
N ARG A 288 13.51 -1.10 -19.40
CA ARG A 288 14.27 -2.20 -18.82
C ARG A 288 15.50 -2.57 -19.64
N ASN A 289 15.38 -2.68 -20.96
CA ASN A 289 16.50 -3.02 -21.84
C ASN A 289 17.57 -1.92 -21.88
N LEU A 290 17.17 -0.66 -21.68
CA LEU A 290 18.08 0.47 -21.53
C LEU A 290 18.64 0.62 -20.11
N GLU A 291 18.22 -0.26 -19.20
CA GLU A 291 18.63 -0.23 -17.78
C GLU A 291 18.49 1.18 -17.15
N LEU A 292 17.36 1.84 -17.40
CA LEU A 292 17.16 3.22 -16.95
C LEU A 292 17.20 3.34 -15.43
N THR A 293 16.54 2.44 -14.71
CA THR A 293 16.39 2.48 -13.24
C THR A 293 16.72 1.17 -12.55
N GLN A 294 16.79 0.06 -13.30
CA GLN A 294 17.17 -1.25 -12.82
C GLN A 294 17.93 -1.98 -13.92
N THR A 295 18.93 -2.77 -13.53
CA THR A 295 19.64 -3.65 -14.45
C THR A 295 18.73 -4.79 -14.92
N LEU A 296 19.11 -5.50 -15.98
CA LEU A 296 18.39 -6.70 -16.43
C LEU A 296 18.31 -7.78 -15.34
N ARG A 297 19.21 -7.74 -14.35
CA ARG A 297 19.22 -8.63 -13.18
C ARG A 297 18.38 -8.13 -12.02
N GLY A 298 17.76 -6.93 -12.12
CA GLY A 298 16.95 -6.32 -11.07
C GLY A 298 17.73 -5.53 -10.02
N GLU A 299 19.03 -5.29 -10.25
CA GLU A 299 19.87 -4.48 -9.37
C GLU A 299 19.63 -2.99 -9.63
N THR A 300 19.84 -2.14 -8.64
CA THR A 300 19.67 -0.68 -8.78
C THR A 300 20.92 0.01 -9.34
N GLN A 301 22.04 -0.70 -9.42
CA GLN A 301 23.32 -0.20 -9.95
C GLN A 301 24.05 -1.32 -10.70
N PRO A 302 24.80 -0.98 -11.78
CA PRO A 302 24.86 0.33 -12.44
C PRO A 302 23.67 0.55 -13.38
N THR A 303 23.03 1.71 -13.33
CA THR A 303 21.90 2.10 -14.21
C THR A 303 22.10 3.52 -14.69
N LEU A 304 21.34 3.97 -15.71
CA LEU A 304 21.39 5.35 -16.14
C LEU A 304 21.02 6.31 -15.00
N LEU A 305 19.98 5.96 -14.21
CA LEU A 305 19.61 6.76 -13.04
C LEU A 305 20.75 6.84 -12.03
N SER A 306 21.39 5.73 -11.67
CA SER A 306 22.48 5.72 -10.69
C SER A 306 23.72 6.51 -11.14
N LEU A 307 23.91 6.65 -12.45
CA LEU A 307 24.97 7.48 -13.02
C LEU A 307 24.64 8.98 -12.96
N LEU A 308 23.37 9.34 -13.19
CA LEU A 308 22.92 10.72 -13.26
C LEU A 308 22.55 11.31 -11.89
N ASP A 309 22.22 10.44 -10.91
CA ASP A 309 21.72 10.88 -9.60
C ASP A 309 22.87 11.42 -8.73
N THR A 310 23.05 12.71 -8.80
CA THR A 310 23.94 13.50 -7.93
C THR A 310 23.15 14.35 -6.93
N CYS A 311 21.85 14.06 -6.78
CA CYS A 311 20.96 14.83 -5.93
C CYS A 311 21.36 14.72 -4.45
N GLN A 312 21.29 15.85 -3.74
CA GLN A 312 21.63 15.92 -2.32
C GLN A 312 20.45 15.53 -1.40
N THR A 313 19.25 15.39 -1.97
CA THR A 313 18.03 15.10 -1.21
C THR A 313 17.26 13.94 -1.82
N ALA A 314 16.62 13.13 -0.98
CA ALA A 314 15.77 12.04 -1.45
C ALA A 314 14.61 12.50 -2.37
N PRO A 315 13.90 13.62 -2.10
CA PRO A 315 12.92 14.15 -3.05
C PRO A 315 13.51 14.50 -4.42
N GLY A 316 14.73 15.02 -4.47
CA GLY A 316 15.43 15.32 -5.72
C GLY A 316 15.69 14.07 -6.56
N SER A 317 16.23 13.01 -5.94
CA SER A 317 16.46 11.71 -6.59
C SER A 317 15.16 11.10 -7.14
N ARG A 318 14.07 11.20 -6.37
CA ARG A 318 12.74 10.73 -6.81
C ARG A 318 12.23 11.51 -8.01
N LEU A 319 12.37 12.83 -7.99
CA LEU A 319 11.97 13.70 -9.12
C LEU A 319 12.80 13.41 -10.37
N LEU A 320 14.11 13.21 -10.23
CA LEU A 320 14.99 12.83 -11.33
C LEU A 320 14.56 11.50 -11.94
N ARG A 321 14.26 10.50 -11.12
CA ARG A 321 13.72 9.21 -11.56
C ARG A 321 12.42 9.38 -12.35
N GLN A 322 11.49 10.18 -11.85
CA GLN A 322 10.24 10.46 -12.52
C GLN A 322 10.45 11.13 -13.90
N TRP A 323 11.35 12.11 -13.99
CA TRP A 323 11.67 12.78 -15.25
C TRP A 323 12.33 11.85 -16.26
N LEU A 324 13.15 10.91 -15.79
CA LEU A 324 13.82 9.94 -16.65
C LEU A 324 12.80 8.93 -17.24
N LEU A 325 11.84 8.48 -16.44
CA LEU A 325 10.85 7.50 -16.87
C LEU A 325 9.71 8.10 -17.71
N ALA A 326 9.39 9.38 -17.48
CA ALA A 326 8.33 10.13 -18.17
C ALA A 326 8.83 11.48 -18.68
N PRO A 327 9.74 11.50 -19.67
CA PRO A 327 10.22 12.76 -20.22
C PRO A 327 9.09 13.52 -20.91
N PRO A 328 9.01 14.86 -20.73
CA PRO A 328 7.93 15.65 -21.29
C PRO A 328 8.00 15.64 -22.82
N ARG A 329 6.84 15.56 -23.46
CA ARG A 329 6.74 15.63 -24.92
C ARG A 329 6.99 17.04 -25.44
N GLN A 330 6.60 18.06 -24.66
CA GLN A 330 6.79 19.46 -25.00
C GLN A 330 8.21 19.91 -24.60
N ARG A 331 8.97 20.42 -25.58
CA ARG A 331 10.35 20.87 -25.36
C ARG A 331 10.44 22.06 -24.39
N GLU A 332 9.42 22.90 -24.39
CA GLU A 332 9.29 24.08 -23.54
C GLU A 332 9.34 23.73 -22.06
N ILE A 333 8.70 22.62 -21.67
CA ILE A 333 8.71 22.12 -20.27
C ILE A 333 10.16 21.74 -19.87
N ALA A 334 10.90 21.08 -20.77
CA ALA A 334 12.29 20.73 -20.50
C ALA A 334 13.17 21.98 -20.37
N GLN A 335 12.94 23.00 -21.21
CA GLN A 335 13.66 24.28 -21.14
C GLN A 335 13.36 25.03 -19.83
N GLN A 336 12.08 25.08 -19.40
CA GLN A 336 11.70 25.70 -18.13
C GLN A 336 12.36 24.99 -16.92
N ARG A 337 12.44 23.66 -16.94
CA ARG A 337 13.15 22.90 -15.91
C ARG A 337 14.63 23.24 -15.85
N LEU A 338 15.28 23.33 -17.01
CA LEU A 338 16.70 23.74 -17.09
C LEU A 338 16.91 25.15 -16.55
N GLN A 339 16.03 26.10 -16.89
CA GLN A 339 16.09 27.47 -16.38
C GLN A 339 15.88 27.54 -14.86
N ALA A 340 15.06 26.68 -14.29
CA ALA A 340 14.82 26.62 -12.85
C ALA A 340 16.01 26.03 -12.07
N ILE A 341 16.88 25.26 -12.72
CA ILE A 341 18.06 24.61 -12.10
C ILE A 341 19.30 25.50 -12.23
N ALA A 342 19.38 26.32 -13.28
CA ALA A 342 20.50 27.22 -13.53
C ALA A 342 20.51 28.42 -12.59
#